data_5bfda1705967a660eb74cf215129fcbc
#
_entry.id   5bfda1705967a660eb74cf215129fcbc
#
_cell.length_a   1.000
_cell.length_b   1.000
_cell.length_c   1.000
_cell.angle_alpha   90.00
_cell.angle_beta   90.00
_cell.angle_gamma   90.00
#
_symmetry.space_group_name_H-M   'P 1'
#
loop_
_entity.id
_entity.type
_entity.pdbx_description
1 polymer ?
#
loop_
_entity_poly.entity_id
_entity_poly.type
_entity_poly.pdbx_seq_one_letter_code
_entity_poly.pdbx_strand_id
1 'polypeptide(L)'
;MERREFIALIGMAAAAMPSRAGAEPTHPPDSISARLVGTWSFASSVSTRKDGSTFERWGANPKGIFMFDRGGNYAQIIVGSESKMFGAKTFCAFGTYSVEDEKKLLVTRIVSSSTAKLTGITQNRDIMLLTADEFKYSNPLTSLGATAEVLWKRLT
;
A
#
# COMPACT_ATOMS: atom_id res chain seq x y z
N MET A 1 43.32 25.72 -58.71
CA MET A 1 42.44 26.12 -57.58
C MET A 1 41.83 24.86 -57.00
N GLU A 2 42.47 24.29 -56.00
CA GLU A 2 41.98 23.05 -55.31
C GLU A 2 41.26 23.41 -54.07
N ARG A 3 40.00 23.01 -53.92
CA ARG A 3 39.22 23.10 -52.72
C ARG A 3 39.52 21.88 -51.89
N ARG A 4 40.20 22.08 -50.78
CA ARG A 4 40.39 21.07 -49.72
C ARG A 4 39.17 21.09 -48.81
N GLU A 5 38.39 20.01 -48.85
CA GLU A 5 37.30 19.77 -47.93
C GLU A 5 37.87 19.22 -46.60
N PHE A 6 37.67 19.95 -45.51
CA PHE A 6 37.92 19.48 -44.17
C PHE A 6 36.69 18.69 -43.69
N ILE A 7 36.80 17.39 -43.64
CA ILE A 7 35.83 16.54 -42.95
C ILE A 7 36.20 16.55 -41.45
N ALA A 8 35.42 17.28 -40.67
CA ALA A 8 35.50 17.22 -39.22
C ALA A 8 34.77 15.97 -38.72
N LEU A 9 35.54 14.99 -38.24
CA LEU A 9 34.99 13.82 -37.54
C LEU A 9 34.52 14.26 -36.16
N ILE A 10 33.21 14.43 -35.96
CA ILE A 10 32.62 14.65 -34.66
C ILE A 10 32.47 13.25 -34.00
N GLY A 11 33.42 12.92 -33.13
CA GLY A 11 33.33 11.75 -32.28
C GLY A 11 32.21 11.94 -31.26
N MET A 12 31.08 11.24 -31.40
CA MET A 12 30.06 11.10 -30.38
C MET A 12 30.61 10.18 -29.28
N ALA A 13 31.09 10.75 -28.19
CA ALA A 13 31.33 10.02 -26.96
C ALA A 13 29.95 9.68 -26.36
N ALA A 14 29.47 8.45 -26.55
CA ALA A 14 28.33 7.93 -25.82
C ALA A 14 28.74 7.79 -24.36
N ALA A 15 28.38 8.76 -23.51
CA ALA A 15 28.46 8.62 -22.09
C ALA A 15 27.49 7.53 -21.65
N ALA A 16 28.00 6.34 -21.37
CA ALA A 16 27.24 5.29 -20.71
C ALA A 16 26.87 5.78 -19.31
N MET A 17 25.62 6.18 -19.15
CA MET A 17 25.07 6.42 -17.82
C MET A 17 25.07 5.08 -17.06
N PRO A 18 25.67 5.02 -15.86
CA PRO A 18 25.54 3.81 -15.06
C PRO A 18 24.07 3.65 -14.71
N SER A 19 23.47 2.57 -15.21
CA SER A 19 22.17 2.10 -14.73
C SER A 19 22.30 1.87 -13.23
N ARG A 20 21.68 2.73 -12.46
CA ARG A 20 21.46 2.47 -11.05
C ARG A 20 20.46 1.34 -10.97
N ALA A 21 20.93 0.11 -11.08
CA ALA A 21 20.22 -1.05 -10.61
C ALA A 21 20.12 -0.86 -9.09
N GLY A 22 19.04 -0.21 -8.64
CA GLY A 22 18.69 -0.20 -7.24
C GLY A 22 18.54 -1.65 -6.84
N ALA A 23 19.37 -2.13 -5.91
CA ALA A 23 19.19 -3.44 -5.32
C ALA A 23 17.75 -3.49 -4.80
N GLU A 24 16.90 -4.33 -5.38
CA GLU A 24 15.58 -4.62 -4.81
C GLU A 24 15.81 -5.05 -3.36
N PRO A 25 15.07 -4.49 -2.40
CA PRO A 25 15.18 -4.93 -1.03
C PRO A 25 14.84 -6.41 -0.97
N THR A 26 15.85 -7.24 -0.78
CA THR A 26 15.70 -8.70 -0.66
C THR A 26 15.17 -9.00 0.73
N HIS A 27 13.85 -9.08 0.85
CA HIS A 27 13.25 -9.63 2.07
C HIS A 27 13.51 -11.15 2.11
N PRO A 28 13.83 -11.74 3.28
CA PRO A 28 13.85 -13.16 3.41
C PRO A 28 12.53 -13.77 2.89
N PRO A 29 12.55 -14.89 2.15
CA PRO A 29 11.36 -15.45 1.49
C PRO A 29 10.21 -15.75 2.45
N ASP A 30 10.52 -16.04 3.72
CA ASP A 30 9.54 -16.34 4.76
C ASP A 30 9.11 -15.11 5.59
N SER A 31 9.67 -13.93 5.30
CA SER A 31 9.29 -12.71 6.03
C SER A 31 7.82 -12.33 5.78
N ILE A 32 7.20 -11.65 6.75
CA ILE A 32 5.84 -11.12 6.59
C ILE A 32 5.78 -10.17 5.38
N SER A 33 6.81 -9.34 5.17
CA SER A 33 6.91 -8.47 4.01
C SER A 33 6.82 -9.24 2.69
N ALA A 34 7.61 -10.33 2.54
CA ALA A 34 7.59 -11.13 1.33
C ALA A 34 6.22 -11.79 1.08
N ARG A 35 5.58 -12.24 2.17
CA ARG A 35 4.26 -12.89 2.13
C ARG A 35 3.12 -11.91 1.87
N LEU A 36 3.27 -10.62 2.20
CA LEU A 36 2.30 -9.57 1.90
C LEU A 36 2.30 -9.18 0.43
N VAL A 37 3.44 -9.27 -0.26
CA VAL A 37 3.54 -8.90 -1.68
C VAL A 37 2.47 -9.60 -2.51
N GLY A 38 1.76 -8.82 -3.32
CA GLY A 38 0.67 -9.29 -4.16
C GLY A 38 -0.55 -8.40 -4.09
N THR A 39 -1.64 -8.93 -4.58
CA THR A 39 -2.93 -8.23 -4.67
C THR A 39 -3.98 -8.94 -3.84
N TRP A 40 -4.69 -8.17 -3.03
CA TRP A 40 -5.69 -8.64 -2.09
C TRP A 40 -7.03 -7.97 -2.35
N SER A 41 -8.11 -8.75 -2.36
CA SER A 41 -9.49 -8.25 -2.46
C SER A 41 -10.08 -8.03 -1.06
N PHE A 42 -10.88 -6.99 -0.93
CA PHE A 42 -11.61 -6.70 0.30
C PHE A 42 -12.62 -7.82 0.60
N ALA A 43 -12.61 -8.34 1.81
CA ALA A 43 -13.57 -9.36 2.27
C ALA A 43 -14.55 -8.81 3.30
N SER A 44 -14.05 -8.18 4.38
CA SER A 44 -14.90 -7.59 5.42
C SER A 44 -14.16 -6.52 6.22
N SER A 45 -14.93 -5.66 6.88
CA SER A 45 -14.42 -4.70 7.86
C SER A 45 -15.44 -4.50 8.96
N VAL A 46 -15.07 -4.85 10.19
CA VAL A 46 -15.89 -4.66 11.38
C VAL A 46 -15.21 -3.65 12.29
N SER A 47 -15.93 -2.62 12.65
CA SER A 47 -15.48 -1.59 13.60
C SER A 47 -16.17 -1.78 14.94
N THR A 48 -15.38 -1.80 16.03
CA THR A 48 -15.86 -1.95 17.41
C THR A 48 -15.64 -0.65 18.15
N ARG A 49 -16.70 -0.07 18.71
CA ARG A 49 -16.64 1.13 19.56
C ARG A 49 -16.16 0.78 20.97
N LYS A 50 -15.85 1.81 21.75
CA LYS A 50 -15.42 1.65 23.16
C LYS A 50 -16.47 0.98 24.05
N ASP A 51 -17.75 1.11 23.72
CA ASP A 51 -18.87 0.47 24.43
C ASP A 51 -19.10 -0.99 24.00
N GLY A 52 -18.28 -1.53 23.09
CA GLY A 52 -18.38 -2.88 22.56
C GLY A 52 -19.35 -3.04 21.40
N SER A 53 -20.11 -2.00 21.03
CA SER A 53 -21.00 -2.07 19.87
C SER A 53 -20.20 -2.12 18.57
N THR A 54 -20.71 -2.84 17.57
CA THR A 54 -20.07 -3.03 16.28
C THR A 54 -20.83 -2.35 15.15
N PHE A 55 -20.14 -2.02 14.10
CA PHE A 55 -20.74 -1.51 12.84
C PHE A 55 -19.87 -1.80 11.64
N GLU A 56 -20.47 -1.93 10.48
CA GLU A 56 -19.80 -2.01 9.20
C GLU A 56 -19.66 -0.60 8.61
N ARG A 57 -18.42 -0.20 8.37
CA ARG A 57 -18.10 1.15 7.91
C ARG A 57 -18.56 1.45 6.48
N TRP A 58 -18.51 0.45 5.62
CA TRP A 58 -18.60 0.62 4.17
C TRP A 58 -19.99 0.31 3.61
N GLY A 59 -20.96 -0.05 4.47
CA GLY A 59 -22.30 -0.45 4.09
C GLY A 59 -22.33 -1.85 3.46
N ALA A 60 -23.39 -2.13 2.69
CA ALA A 60 -23.58 -3.44 2.09
C ALA A 60 -22.67 -3.66 0.87
N ASN A 61 -22.07 -4.85 0.78
CA ASN A 61 -21.29 -5.33 -0.37
C ASN A 61 -20.15 -4.39 -0.84
N PRO A 62 -19.29 -3.87 0.05
CA PRO A 62 -18.17 -3.06 -0.36
C PRO A 62 -17.20 -3.87 -1.24
N LYS A 63 -16.52 -3.18 -2.14
CA LYS A 63 -15.46 -3.74 -2.98
C LYS A 63 -14.17 -3.01 -2.71
N GLY A 64 -13.06 -3.69 -2.80
CA GLY A 64 -11.78 -3.04 -2.60
C GLY A 64 -10.61 -3.90 -3.05
N ILE A 65 -9.48 -3.24 -3.18
CA ILE A 65 -8.22 -3.85 -3.54
C ILE A 65 -7.12 -3.26 -2.66
N PHE A 66 -6.19 -4.10 -2.25
CA PHE A 66 -4.98 -3.70 -1.55
C PHE A 66 -3.80 -4.38 -2.23
N MET A 67 -2.86 -3.59 -2.71
CA MET A 67 -1.70 -4.06 -3.45
C MET A 67 -0.43 -3.69 -2.69
N PHE A 68 0.51 -4.63 -2.65
CA PHE A 68 1.84 -4.44 -2.09
C PHE A 68 2.87 -4.89 -3.11
N ASP A 69 3.85 -4.06 -3.42
CA ASP A 69 4.96 -4.42 -4.28
C ASP A 69 6.22 -4.79 -3.48
N ARG A 70 7.21 -5.36 -4.15
CA ARG A 70 8.50 -5.71 -3.53
C ARG A 70 9.35 -4.50 -3.20
N GLY A 71 9.09 -3.38 -3.84
CA GLY A 71 9.78 -2.11 -3.63
C GLY A 71 9.33 -1.35 -2.38
N GLY A 72 8.40 -1.92 -1.59
CA GLY A 72 7.87 -1.29 -0.39
C GLY A 72 6.79 -0.25 -0.66
N ASN A 73 6.12 -0.31 -1.82
CA ASN A 73 5.00 0.56 -2.13
C ASN A 73 3.67 -0.18 -1.97
N TYR A 74 2.63 0.57 -1.66
CA TYR A 74 1.27 0.04 -1.59
C TYR A 74 0.26 0.97 -2.24
N ALA A 75 -0.86 0.38 -2.66
CA ALA A 75 -2.08 1.11 -3.02
C ALA A 75 -3.30 0.40 -2.42
N GLN A 76 -4.21 1.16 -1.85
CA GLN A 76 -5.45 0.67 -1.24
C GLN A 76 -6.64 1.44 -1.76
N ILE A 77 -7.66 0.72 -2.21
CA ILE A 77 -8.93 1.29 -2.68
C ILE A 77 -10.05 0.51 -2.03
N ILE A 78 -11.02 1.20 -1.44
CA ILE A 78 -12.26 0.61 -0.94
C ILE A 78 -13.42 1.48 -1.43
N VAL A 79 -14.40 0.86 -2.08
CA VAL A 79 -15.63 1.49 -2.55
C VAL A 79 -16.81 0.82 -1.83
N GLY A 80 -17.52 1.61 -1.05
CA GLY A 80 -18.70 1.16 -0.31
C GLY A 80 -19.98 1.82 -0.81
N SER A 81 -21.12 1.26 -0.44
CA SER A 81 -22.42 1.90 -0.65
C SER A 81 -22.62 3.08 0.30
N GLU A 82 -22.06 2.97 1.50
CA GLU A 82 -22.04 4.01 2.52
C GLU A 82 -20.64 4.09 3.13
N SER A 83 -20.23 5.28 3.55
CA SER A 83 -19.04 5.45 4.38
C SER A 83 -19.34 6.42 5.50
N LYS A 84 -19.05 6.02 6.72
CA LYS A 84 -19.13 6.88 7.90
C LYS A 84 -17.80 7.61 8.17
N MET A 85 -16.79 7.36 7.34
CA MET A 85 -15.53 8.09 7.41
C MET A 85 -15.58 9.32 6.50
N PHE A 86 -15.68 10.51 7.09
CA PHE A 86 -15.68 11.80 6.39
C PHE A 86 -16.76 11.95 5.31
N GLY A 87 -17.85 11.17 5.38
CA GLY A 87 -18.93 11.22 4.40
C GLY A 87 -18.61 10.66 3.01
N ALA A 88 -17.42 10.11 2.81
CA ALA A 88 -17.00 9.55 1.52
C ALA A 88 -17.37 8.08 1.40
N LYS A 89 -17.91 7.68 0.25
CA LYS A 89 -18.17 6.28 -0.10
C LYS A 89 -16.93 5.55 -0.58
N THR A 90 -15.90 6.27 -0.94
CA THR A 90 -14.66 5.72 -1.49
C THR A 90 -13.47 6.20 -0.69
N PHE A 91 -12.62 5.26 -0.35
CA PHE A 91 -11.31 5.52 0.20
C PHE A 91 -10.24 5.06 -0.78
N CYS A 92 -9.33 5.96 -1.14
CA CYS A 92 -8.15 5.64 -1.93
C CYS A 92 -6.93 6.21 -1.20
N ALA A 93 -5.89 5.41 -1.11
CA ALA A 93 -4.59 5.87 -0.60
C ALA A 93 -3.47 5.06 -1.24
N PHE A 94 -2.32 5.71 -1.40
CA PHE A 94 -1.10 5.02 -1.79
C PHE A 94 0.10 5.62 -1.05
N GLY A 95 1.17 4.88 -1.01
CA GLY A 95 2.39 5.30 -0.34
C GLY A 95 3.38 4.17 -0.19
N THR A 96 4.17 4.23 0.88
CA THR A 96 5.16 3.21 1.20
C THR A 96 4.74 2.40 2.40
N TYR A 97 5.26 1.17 2.50
CA TYR A 97 5.06 0.31 3.65
C TYR A 97 6.36 -0.33 4.11
N SER A 98 6.37 -0.71 5.37
CA SER A 98 7.37 -1.59 5.98
C SER A 98 6.67 -2.52 6.97
N VAL A 99 7.34 -3.60 7.33
CA VAL A 99 6.84 -4.55 8.33
C VAL A 99 7.89 -4.75 9.41
N GLU A 100 7.47 -4.66 10.66
CA GLU A 100 8.24 -5.08 11.82
C GLU A 100 7.84 -6.51 12.15
N ASP A 101 8.58 -7.50 11.62
CA ASP A 101 8.22 -8.93 11.68
C ASP A 101 8.01 -9.45 13.11
N GLU A 102 8.91 -9.09 14.04
CA GLU A 102 8.84 -9.51 15.44
C GLU A 102 7.56 -9.02 16.13
N LYS A 103 7.11 -7.81 15.79
CA LYS A 103 5.90 -7.20 16.34
C LYS A 103 4.65 -7.54 15.54
N LYS A 104 4.79 -8.19 14.38
CA LYS A 104 3.70 -8.39 13.41
C LYS A 104 3.00 -7.06 13.09
N LEU A 105 3.77 -6.01 12.87
CA LEU A 105 3.27 -4.66 12.68
C LEU A 105 3.49 -4.22 11.24
N LEU A 106 2.41 -3.94 10.53
CA LEU A 106 2.43 -3.27 9.23
C LEU A 106 2.38 -1.76 9.45
N VAL A 107 3.43 -1.08 9.00
CA VAL A 107 3.53 0.38 9.02
C VAL A 107 3.33 0.91 7.61
N THR A 108 2.34 1.76 7.40
CA THR A 108 2.11 2.41 6.10
C THR A 108 2.24 3.92 6.23
N ARG A 109 2.99 4.54 5.32
CA ARG A 109 3.08 5.99 5.19
C ARG A 109 2.29 6.43 3.97
N ILE A 110 1.26 7.21 4.19
CA ILE A 110 0.37 7.70 3.14
C ILE A 110 1.04 8.87 2.41
N VAL A 111 1.39 8.68 1.13
CA VAL A 111 1.90 9.76 0.27
C VAL A 111 0.76 10.64 -0.20
N SER A 112 -0.36 10.04 -0.60
CA SER A 112 -1.57 10.76 -0.98
C SER A 112 -2.82 9.92 -0.72
N SER A 113 -3.95 10.59 -0.49
CA SER A 113 -5.22 9.94 -0.17
C SER A 113 -6.39 10.76 -0.71
N SER A 114 -7.49 10.09 -1.04
CA SER A 114 -8.78 10.73 -1.32
C SER A 114 -9.33 11.52 -0.12
N THR A 115 -8.81 11.25 1.07
CA THR A 115 -9.09 12.01 2.29
C THR A 115 -7.87 12.85 2.63
N ALA A 116 -7.90 14.14 2.32
CA ALA A 116 -6.75 15.05 2.45
C ALA A 116 -6.08 15.03 3.84
N LYS A 117 -6.87 14.88 4.90
CA LYS A 117 -6.38 14.80 6.29
C LYS A 117 -5.48 13.59 6.56
N LEU A 118 -5.50 12.57 5.72
CA LEU A 118 -4.68 11.36 5.86
C LEU A 118 -3.37 11.44 5.07
N THR A 119 -3.22 12.41 4.17
CA THR A 119 -1.97 12.62 3.42
C THR A 119 -0.83 12.95 4.39
N GLY A 120 0.30 12.25 4.26
CA GLY A 120 1.47 12.40 5.12
C GLY A 120 1.40 11.64 6.45
N ILE A 121 0.25 11.02 6.77
CA ILE A 121 0.08 10.25 8.01
C ILE A 121 0.77 8.89 7.91
N THR A 122 1.37 8.47 9.01
CA THR A 122 1.82 7.08 9.22
C THR A 122 0.74 6.33 10.00
N GLN A 123 0.38 5.15 9.50
CA GLN A 123 -0.60 4.27 10.14
C GLN A 123 0.05 2.95 10.52
N ASN A 124 -0.18 2.54 11.75
CA ASN A 124 0.23 1.25 12.29
C ASN A 124 -0.96 0.30 12.29
N ARG A 125 -0.75 -0.92 11.83
CA ARG A 125 -1.76 -1.98 11.77
C ARG A 125 -1.20 -3.26 12.33
N ASP A 126 -1.82 -3.80 13.36
CA ASP A 126 -1.43 -5.08 13.95
C ASP A 126 -1.89 -6.21 13.03
N ILE A 127 -0.96 -7.02 12.53
CA ILE A 127 -1.25 -8.17 11.68
C ILE A 127 -1.77 -9.31 12.57
N MET A 128 -3.04 -9.62 12.44
CA MET A 128 -3.72 -10.65 13.23
C MET A 128 -3.64 -12.03 12.58
N LEU A 129 -3.65 -12.05 11.24
CA LEU A 129 -3.58 -13.26 10.43
C LEU A 129 -2.88 -12.96 9.11
N LEU A 130 -1.96 -13.83 8.71
CA LEU A 130 -1.39 -13.84 7.38
C LEU A 130 -1.13 -15.28 6.95
N THR A 131 -1.94 -15.76 6.01
CA THR A 131 -1.79 -17.06 5.36
C THR A 131 -1.47 -16.87 3.87
N ALA A 132 -1.45 -17.94 3.11
CA ALA A 132 -1.34 -17.85 1.65
C ALA A 132 -2.53 -17.10 1.03
N ASP A 133 -3.73 -17.26 1.61
CA ASP A 133 -5.00 -16.81 1.02
C ASP A 133 -5.67 -15.67 1.76
N GLU A 134 -5.32 -15.42 3.02
CA GLU A 134 -5.98 -14.45 3.87
C GLU A 134 -4.98 -13.55 4.60
N PHE A 135 -5.34 -12.27 4.66
CA PHE A 135 -4.64 -11.24 5.42
C PHE A 135 -5.64 -10.45 6.27
N LYS A 136 -5.46 -10.49 7.59
CA LYS A 136 -6.29 -9.74 8.54
C LYS A 136 -5.43 -8.84 9.38
N TYR A 137 -5.84 -7.60 9.53
CA TYR A 137 -5.22 -6.65 10.45
C TYR A 137 -6.23 -5.91 11.30
N SER A 138 -5.76 -5.41 12.44
CA SER A 138 -6.45 -4.46 13.29
C SER A 138 -5.88 -3.06 13.12
N ASN A 139 -6.76 -2.07 13.06
CA ASN A 139 -6.42 -0.66 13.11
C ASN A 139 -6.96 -0.07 14.42
N PRO A 140 -6.13 0.04 15.47
CA PRO A 140 -6.59 0.38 16.82
C PRO A 140 -7.02 1.83 16.98
N LEU A 141 -6.62 2.71 16.07
CA LEU A 141 -6.95 4.14 16.13
C LEU A 141 -7.60 4.58 14.81
N THR A 142 -8.87 4.30 14.66
CA THR A 142 -9.63 4.87 13.56
C THR A 142 -10.06 6.30 13.88
N SER A 143 -10.26 7.10 12.84
CA SER A 143 -10.80 8.46 12.95
C SER A 143 -12.16 8.55 13.64
N LEU A 144 -12.83 7.42 13.84
CA LEU A 144 -14.13 7.30 14.50
C LEU A 144 -14.02 6.87 15.98
N GLY A 145 -12.79 6.80 16.53
CA GLY A 145 -12.56 6.34 17.90
C GLY A 145 -12.92 4.87 18.13
N ALA A 146 -12.93 4.07 17.08
CA ALA A 146 -13.22 2.65 17.10
C ALA A 146 -12.01 1.85 16.62
N THR A 147 -11.89 0.60 17.05
CA THR A 147 -10.96 -0.36 16.51
C THR A 147 -11.59 -1.01 15.28
N ALA A 148 -10.88 -1.05 14.15
CA ALA A 148 -11.38 -1.70 12.95
C ALA A 148 -10.54 -2.96 12.66
N GLU A 149 -11.21 -4.09 12.50
CA GLU A 149 -10.61 -5.31 11.95
C GLU A 149 -10.99 -5.43 10.49
N VAL A 150 -10.00 -5.64 9.62
CA VAL A 150 -10.20 -5.72 8.17
C VAL A 150 -9.60 -7.01 7.65
N LEU A 151 -10.42 -7.77 6.92
CA LEU A 151 -10.04 -9.02 6.29
C LEU A 151 -9.96 -8.83 4.77
N TRP A 152 -8.88 -9.35 4.22
CA TRP A 152 -8.58 -9.38 2.79
C TRP A 152 -8.33 -10.82 2.34
N LYS A 153 -8.69 -11.12 1.10
CA LYS A 153 -8.40 -12.40 0.45
C LYS A 153 -7.46 -12.21 -0.72
N ARG A 154 -6.51 -13.11 -0.89
CA ARG A 154 -5.54 -13.02 -1.98
C ARG A 154 -6.22 -13.17 -3.33
N LEU A 155 -5.82 -12.32 -4.28
CA LEU A 155 -6.18 -12.45 -5.69
C LEU A 155 -5.05 -13.04 -6.51
N THR A 156 -3.81 -12.60 -6.23
CA THR A 156 -2.58 -13.08 -6.91
C THR A 156 -1.40 -13.02 -5.98
#